data_c349070324c16f21b8bfe0de2172e9ba
#
_entry.id   c349070324c16f21b8bfe0de2172e9ba
#
_cell.length_a   1.000
_cell.length_b   1.000
_cell.length_c   1.000
_cell.angle_alpha   90.00
_cell.angle_beta   90.00
_cell.angle_gamma   90.00
#
_symmetry.space_group_name_H-M   'P 1'
#
loop_
_entity.id
_entity.type
_entity.pdbx_description
1 polymer ?
#
loop_
_entity_poly.entity_id
_entity_poly.type
_entity_poly.pdbx_seq_one_letter_code
_entity_poly.pdbx_strand_id
1 'polypeptide(L)'
;MTKFCNRIINGESLEVLKKIPSKTFDLVFADPPYNMQIGEKLNRPDNSKVHGVNDKWDQFLNFKHYDEFSKEWLKECKRILKDNGSMWVIGTYHNIFRLGYHIQNLNYWILNDVIWRKNNPMPNFKGTRFTNAHETLIWASKSKKSKYTFNYQSLKCLNDDLQMRSDWTLPICNGKERLKKNGKKIHSTQKPEALLHRIILATTNKGDLICDPFIGTGTSAVVAKKLGRNFFGIEKDKKYFSAANKRINSTKIIEDNYLDTVENNKSKPRIPFGSLVEMGIIKPGSILFDQKKKFNAKIMVDGSLKHKSSEGSIHKVAAKIMGTESYNGWTYWYCNIKGNSVSIDNLRQRLISKNT
;
A
#
# COMPACT_ATOMS: atom_id res chain seq x y z
N MET A 1 -12.36 -11.37 -19.63
CA MET A 1 -12.43 -10.36 -18.56
C MET A 1 -13.48 -10.79 -17.55
N THR A 2 -13.19 -10.75 -16.29
CA THR A 2 -14.10 -11.23 -15.25
C THR A 2 -15.32 -10.30 -15.15
N LYS A 3 -16.50 -10.87 -14.89
CA LYS A 3 -17.80 -10.19 -14.68
C LYS A 3 -17.73 -9.02 -13.66
N PHE A 4 -16.66 -8.94 -12.87
CA PHE A 4 -16.48 -8.02 -11.75
C PHE A 4 -15.47 -6.90 -12.00
N CYS A 5 -14.80 -6.82 -13.17
CA CYS A 5 -13.82 -5.77 -13.44
C CYS A 5 -14.47 -4.44 -13.80
N ASN A 6 -13.93 -3.36 -13.22
CA ASN A 6 -14.24 -1.95 -13.52
C ASN A 6 -15.74 -1.61 -13.43
N ARG A 7 -16.36 -2.07 -12.36
CA ARG A 7 -17.81 -2.00 -12.17
C ARG A 7 -18.15 -1.63 -10.73
N ILE A 8 -19.21 -0.86 -10.58
CA ILE A 8 -19.88 -0.67 -9.29
C ILE A 8 -21.34 -1.15 -9.37
N ILE A 9 -21.87 -1.64 -8.24
CA ILE A 9 -23.23 -2.15 -8.13
C ILE A 9 -23.99 -1.35 -7.08
N ASN A 10 -25.23 -0.97 -7.41
CA ASN A 10 -26.14 -0.42 -6.41
C ASN A 10 -26.85 -1.58 -5.71
N GLY A 11 -26.58 -1.77 -4.42
CA GLY A 11 -27.12 -2.86 -3.64
C GLY A 11 -26.61 -2.91 -2.21
N GLU A 12 -27.19 -3.79 -1.42
CA GLU A 12 -26.72 -4.07 -0.06
C GLU A 12 -25.41 -4.88 -0.11
N SER A 13 -24.40 -4.41 0.62
CA SER A 13 -23.04 -4.99 0.58
C SER A 13 -23.03 -6.49 0.82
N LEU A 14 -23.68 -6.94 1.90
CA LEU A 14 -23.68 -8.35 2.29
C LEU A 14 -24.39 -9.25 1.28
N GLU A 15 -25.49 -8.78 0.70
CA GLU A 15 -26.22 -9.54 -0.33
C GLU A 15 -25.43 -9.68 -1.63
N VAL A 16 -24.72 -8.61 -2.01
CA VAL A 16 -23.88 -8.63 -3.22
C VAL A 16 -22.64 -9.48 -2.99
N LEU A 17 -21.95 -9.34 -1.84
CA LEU A 17 -20.76 -10.12 -1.49
C LEU A 17 -21.04 -11.62 -1.55
N LYS A 18 -22.17 -12.11 -1.02
CA LYS A 18 -22.57 -13.52 -1.05
C LYS A 18 -22.67 -14.11 -2.46
N LYS A 19 -22.94 -13.29 -3.48
CA LYS A 19 -23.06 -13.71 -4.90
C LYS A 19 -21.73 -13.72 -5.65
N ILE A 20 -20.65 -13.25 -5.02
CA ILE A 20 -19.31 -13.21 -5.63
C ILE A 20 -18.62 -14.54 -5.40
N PRO A 21 -17.95 -15.12 -6.40
CA PRO A 21 -17.16 -16.34 -6.24
C PRO A 21 -16.03 -16.15 -5.22
N SER A 22 -15.64 -17.23 -4.55
CA SER A 22 -14.47 -17.24 -3.68
C SER A 22 -13.19 -16.94 -4.47
N LYS A 23 -12.17 -16.36 -3.80
CA LYS A 23 -10.83 -16.13 -4.36
C LYS A 23 -10.83 -15.26 -5.63
N THR A 24 -11.64 -14.21 -5.65
CA THR A 24 -11.81 -13.31 -6.81
C THR A 24 -10.87 -12.11 -6.76
N PHE A 25 -10.65 -11.51 -5.58
CA PHE A 25 -9.97 -10.22 -5.42
C PHE A 25 -8.57 -10.34 -4.85
N ASP A 26 -7.68 -9.47 -5.32
CA ASP A 26 -6.31 -9.33 -4.81
C ASP A 26 -6.29 -8.48 -3.53
N LEU A 27 -7.14 -7.45 -3.48
CA LEU A 27 -7.27 -6.55 -2.35
C LEU A 27 -8.75 -6.30 -2.02
N VAL A 28 -9.07 -6.24 -0.73
CA VAL A 28 -10.29 -5.61 -0.23
C VAL A 28 -9.90 -4.36 0.55
N PHE A 29 -10.48 -3.22 0.20
CA PHE A 29 -10.46 -2.02 1.03
C PHE A 29 -11.87 -1.75 1.54
N ALA A 30 -12.05 -1.56 2.83
CA ALA A 30 -13.35 -1.35 3.44
C ALA A 30 -13.36 -0.12 4.36
N ASP A 31 -14.29 0.80 4.08
CA ASP A 31 -14.67 1.94 4.93
C ASP A 31 -16.11 1.72 5.42
N PRO A 32 -16.33 0.76 6.36
CA PRO A 32 -17.67 0.36 6.78
C PRO A 32 -18.37 1.45 7.60
N PRO A 33 -19.68 1.33 7.86
CA PRO A 33 -20.36 2.16 8.86
C PRO A 33 -19.62 2.14 10.20
N TYR A 34 -19.54 3.29 10.86
CA TYR A 34 -18.79 3.44 12.12
C TYR A 34 -19.64 3.25 13.36
N ASN A 35 -20.97 3.24 13.19
CA ASN A 35 -21.91 3.27 14.31
C ASN A 35 -21.62 4.46 15.23
N MET A 36 -21.43 5.62 14.63
CA MET A 36 -21.16 6.86 15.37
C MET A 36 -22.43 7.27 16.12
N GLN A 37 -22.51 6.93 17.40
CA GLN A 37 -23.61 7.32 18.28
C GLN A 37 -23.48 8.80 18.64
N ILE A 38 -23.72 9.69 17.66
CA ILE A 38 -23.76 11.14 17.88
C ILE A 38 -25.19 11.49 18.28
N GLY A 39 -25.44 11.46 19.58
CA GLY A 39 -26.79 11.54 20.16
C GLY A 39 -27.46 12.90 20.14
N GLU A 40 -26.86 14.01 19.68
CA GLU A 40 -27.47 15.33 19.72
C GLU A 40 -26.94 16.28 18.66
N LYS A 41 -27.74 17.37 18.41
CA LYS A 41 -27.42 18.47 17.52
C LYS A 41 -26.10 19.15 17.97
N LEU A 42 -25.03 18.99 17.18
CA LEU A 42 -23.79 19.72 17.40
C LEU A 42 -23.90 21.12 16.79
N ASN A 43 -23.77 22.13 17.60
CA ASN A 43 -23.65 23.52 17.14
C ASN A 43 -22.19 23.99 17.21
N ARG A 44 -21.79 24.86 16.29
CA ARG A 44 -20.53 25.58 16.38
C ARG A 44 -20.62 26.70 17.45
N PRO A 45 -19.49 27.31 17.85
CA PRO A 45 -19.50 28.44 18.77
C PRO A 45 -20.37 29.64 18.31
N ASP A 46 -20.56 29.78 17.01
CA ASP A 46 -21.42 30.78 16.37
C ASP A 46 -22.92 30.38 16.29
N ASN A 47 -23.31 29.32 17.02
CA ASN A 47 -24.66 28.72 17.00
C ASN A 47 -25.07 28.11 15.65
N SER A 48 -24.24 28.12 14.64
CA SER A 48 -24.54 27.44 13.38
C SER A 48 -24.54 25.90 13.57
N LYS A 49 -25.52 25.22 12.97
CA LYS A 49 -25.64 23.77 13.06
C LYS A 49 -24.47 23.09 12.35
N VAL A 50 -23.78 22.18 13.04
CA VAL A 50 -22.88 21.24 12.41
C VAL A 50 -23.73 20.08 11.88
N HIS A 51 -23.75 19.89 10.57
CA HIS A 51 -24.26 18.66 10.01
C HIS A 51 -23.25 17.54 10.34
N GLY A 52 -23.42 16.90 11.49
CA GLY A 52 -22.72 15.68 11.89
C GLY A 52 -23.13 14.52 10.99
N VAL A 53 -22.40 13.41 11.07
CA VAL A 53 -22.80 12.17 10.42
C VAL A 53 -23.98 11.61 11.22
N ASN A 54 -25.17 11.86 10.72
CA ASN A 54 -26.42 11.34 11.28
C ASN A 54 -27.19 10.59 10.18
N ASP A 55 -26.42 9.95 9.30
CA ASP A 55 -26.96 9.22 8.17
C ASP A 55 -27.53 7.89 8.65
N LYS A 56 -28.72 7.51 8.15
CA LYS A 56 -29.43 6.27 8.53
C LYS A 56 -28.60 4.99 8.33
N TRP A 57 -27.66 5.01 7.38
CA TRP A 57 -26.78 3.88 7.09
C TRP A 57 -25.73 3.64 8.18
N ASP A 58 -25.45 4.63 9.06
CA ASP A 58 -24.48 4.53 10.17
C ASP A 58 -25.15 4.25 11.53
N GLN A 59 -26.46 3.91 11.55
CA GLN A 59 -27.21 3.68 12.76
C GLN A 59 -27.56 2.20 12.95
N PHE A 60 -27.16 1.63 14.08
CA PHE A 60 -27.47 0.27 14.49
C PHE A 60 -28.25 0.29 15.81
N LEU A 61 -29.13 -0.68 15.99
CA LEU A 61 -29.97 -0.78 17.19
C LEU A 61 -29.12 -0.88 18.47
N ASN A 62 -28.07 -1.66 18.44
CA ASN A 62 -27.14 -1.88 19.54
C ASN A 62 -25.79 -2.45 19.03
N PHE A 63 -24.82 -2.59 19.91
CA PHE A 63 -23.51 -3.14 19.56
C PHE A 63 -23.56 -4.60 19.12
N LYS A 64 -24.45 -5.42 19.65
CA LYS A 64 -24.60 -6.82 19.21
C LYS A 64 -24.97 -6.88 17.73
N HIS A 65 -25.93 -6.08 17.32
CA HIS A 65 -26.37 -6.01 15.92
C HIS A 65 -25.24 -5.48 14.99
N TYR A 66 -24.46 -4.50 15.47
CA TYR A 66 -23.28 -4.02 14.76
C TYR A 66 -22.19 -5.10 14.62
N ASP A 67 -21.96 -5.88 15.68
CA ASP A 67 -20.97 -6.95 15.69
C ASP A 67 -21.38 -8.10 14.74
N GLU A 68 -22.66 -8.48 14.73
CA GLU A 68 -23.20 -9.48 13.80
C GLU A 68 -23.02 -9.03 12.34
N PHE A 69 -23.40 -7.81 12.02
CA PHE A 69 -23.16 -7.21 10.72
C PHE A 69 -21.68 -7.20 10.36
N SER A 70 -20.82 -6.75 11.28
CA SER A 70 -19.38 -6.64 11.06
C SER A 70 -18.73 -8.02 10.81
N LYS A 71 -19.08 -9.01 11.59
CA LYS A 71 -18.62 -10.39 11.43
C LYS A 71 -19.01 -10.97 10.07
N GLU A 72 -20.23 -10.76 9.63
CA GLU A 72 -20.73 -11.35 8.38
C GLU A 72 -20.04 -10.75 7.14
N TRP A 73 -19.92 -9.41 7.02
CA TRP A 73 -19.24 -8.85 5.86
C TRP A 73 -17.74 -9.13 5.88
N LEU A 74 -17.08 -9.16 7.04
CA LEU A 74 -15.67 -9.55 7.16
C LEU A 74 -15.44 -11.00 6.73
N LYS A 75 -16.34 -11.92 7.10
CA LYS A 75 -16.32 -13.32 6.67
C LYS A 75 -16.41 -13.44 5.15
N GLU A 76 -17.36 -12.72 4.53
CA GLU A 76 -17.51 -12.72 3.07
C GLU A 76 -16.30 -12.09 2.38
N CYS A 77 -15.75 -10.98 2.91
CA CYS A 77 -14.52 -10.39 2.39
C CYS A 77 -13.34 -11.40 2.42
N LYS A 78 -13.22 -12.18 3.50
CA LYS A 78 -12.20 -13.25 3.56
C LYS A 78 -12.42 -14.32 2.50
N ARG A 79 -13.66 -14.70 2.25
CA ARG A 79 -14.01 -15.72 1.26
C ARG A 79 -13.64 -15.28 -0.16
N ILE A 80 -13.97 -14.04 -0.51
CA ILE A 80 -13.74 -13.51 -1.86
C ILE A 80 -12.28 -13.10 -2.12
N LEU A 81 -11.45 -12.92 -1.08
CA LEU A 81 -10.00 -12.70 -1.24
C LEU A 81 -9.31 -13.93 -1.81
N LYS A 82 -8.39 -13.73 -2.76
CA LYS A 82 -7.43 -14.75 -3.21
C LYS A 82 -6.58 -15.22 -2.03
N ASP A 83 -5.89 -16.35 -2.15
CA ASP A 83 -5.09 -16.90 -1.05
C ASP A 83 -3.92 -15.99 -0.65
N ASN A 84 -3.38 -15.24 -1.61
CA ASN A 84 -2.35 -14.22 -1.39
C ASN A 84 -2.91 -12.80 -1.26
N GLY A 85 -4.24 -12.65 -1.21
CA GLY A 85 -4.90 -11.36 -1.07
C GLY A 85 -4.76 -10.78 0.33
N SER A 86 -4.93 -9.47 0.41
CA SER A 86 -4.92 -8.73 1.67
C SER A 86 -6.13 -7.81 1.80
N MET A 87 -6.37 -7.35 3.01
CA MET A 87 -7.50 -6.47 3.35
C MET A 87 -7.01 -5.27 4.15
N TRP A 88 -7.57 -4.11 3.83
CA TRP A 88 -7.49 -2.90 4.63
C TRP A 88 -8.88 -2.53 5.14
N VAL A 89 -8.98 -2.26 6.43
CA VAL A 89 -10.20 -1.75 7.05
C VAL A 89 -9.85 -0.47 7.78
N ILE A 90 -10.62 0.59 7.53
CA ILE A 90 -10.45 1.88 8.22
C ILE A 90 -11.59 2.10 9.22
N GLY A 91 -11.26 2.74 10.32
CA GLY A 91 -12.24 3.12 11.34
C GLY A 91 -11.72 4.17 12.30
N THR A 92 -12.62 4.61 13.18
CA THR A 92 -12.31 5.46 14.32
C THR A 92 -12.41 4.68 15.62
N TYR A 93 -12.15 5.34 16.76
CA TYR A 93 -12.33 4.73 18.09
C TYR A 93 -13.76 4.18 18.35
N HIS A 94 -14.75 4.56 17.55
CA HIS A 94 -16.11 4.04 17.67
C HIS A 94 -16.22 2.56 17.29
N ASN A 95 -15.45 2.13 16.29
CA ASN A 95 -15.63 0.81 15.70
C ASN A 95 -14.33 -0.02 15.51
N ILE A 96 -13.16 0.62 15.40
CA ILE A 96 -11.95 -0.08 14.97
C ILE A 96 -11.54 -1.23 15.90
N PHE A 97 -11.74 -1.09 17.21
CA PHE A 97 -11.40 -2.14 18.17
C PHE A 97 -12.32 -3.37 18.03
N ARG A 98 -13.63 -3.16 17.73
CA ARG A 98 -14.57 -4.24 17.43
C ARG A 98 -14.23 -4.94 16.13
N LEU A 99 -13.90 -4.17 15.10
CA LEU A 99 -13.47 -4.71 13.81
C LEU A 99 -12.18 -5.52 13.96
N GLY A 100 -11.20 -5.01 14.73
CA GLY A 100 -9.96 -5.74 15.05
C GLY A 100 -10.20 -7.07 15.74
N TYR A 101 -11.12 -7.10 16.72
CA TYR A 101 -11.55 -8.33 17.39
C TYR A 101 -12.13 -9.34 16.40
N HIS A 102 -13.05 -8.92 15.52
CA HIS A 102 -13.65 -9.82 14.52
C HIS A 102 -12.63 -10.28 13.47
N ILE A 103 -11.72 -9.42 13.02
CA ILE A 103 -10.65 -9.77 12.08
C ILE A 103 -9.78 -10.91 12.65
N GLN A 104 -9.38 -10.81 13.93
CA GLN A 104 -8.60 -11.85 14.59
C GLN A 104 -9.40 -13.15 14.75
N ASN A 105 -10.65 -13.10 15.22
CA ASN A 105 -11.50 -14.28 15.40
C ASN A 105 -11.85 -14.98 14.08
N LEU A 106 -11.87 -14.27 12.98
CA LEU A 106 -12.02 -14.86 11.65
C LEU A 106 -10.69 -15.41 11.09
N ASN A 107 -9.62 -15.45 11.89
CA ASN A 107 -8.31 -15.96 11.49
C ASN A 107 -7.70 -15.23 10.28
N TYR A 108 -7.91 -13.93 10.15
CA TYR A 108 -7.03 -13.11 9.34
C TYR A 108 -5.68 -12.96 10.04
N TRP A 109 -4.62 -12.71 9.30
CA TRP A 109 -3.31 -12.43 9.86
C TRP A 109 -3.04 -10.92 9.79
N ILE A 110 -3.13 -10.23 10.92
CA ILE A 110 -2.86 -8.78 10.98
C ILE A 110 -1.36 -8.56 10.71
N LEU A 111 -1.07 -7.67 9.76
CA LEU A 111 0.28 -7.29 9.34
C LEU A 111 0.72 -5.99 10.00
N ASN A 112 -0.15 -4.98 10.00
CA ASN A 112 0.05 -3.72 10.69
C ASN A 112 -1.29 -3.08 11.10
N ASP A 113 -1.24 -2.27 12.14
CA ASP A 113 -2.10 -1.11 12.30
C ASP A 113 -1.38 0.12 11.73
N VAL A 114 -2.14 1.01 11.10
CA VAL A 114 -1.63 2.25 10.52
C VAL A 114 -2.47 3.41 11.02
N ILE A 115 -1.83 4.44 11.50
CA ILE A 115 -2.48 5.65 12.00
C ILE A 115 -2.46 6.72 10.90
N TRP A 116 -3.63 7.07 10.37
CA TRP A 116 -3.77 8.24 9.54
C TRP A 116 -3.97 9.48 10.41
N ARG A 117 -2.92 10.27 10.57
CA ARG A 117 -2.94 11.57 11.23
C ARG A 117 -3.45 12.64 10.27
N LYS A 118 -4.49 13.35 10.68
CA LYS A 118 -5.12 14.42 9.90
C LYS A 118 -4.38 15.74 10.13
N ASN A 119 -3.88 16.39 9.07
CA ASN A 119 -3.23 17.71 9.21
C ASN A 119 -4.20 18.80 9.69
N ASN A 120 -5.46 18.65 9.32
CA ASN A 120 -6.52 19.64 9.53
C ASN A 120 -7.76 18.97 10.11
N PRO A 121 -7.68 18.37 11.33
CA PRO A 121 -8.81 17.71 11.96
C PRO A 121 -9.89 18.72 12.33
N MET A 122 -11.13 18.27 12.32
CA MET A 122 -12.25 19.08 12.80
C MET A 122 -12.13 19.23 14.33
N PRO A 123 -12.17 20.46 14.88
CA PRO A 123 -12.04 20.67 16.32
C PRO A 123 -13.24 20.08 17.09
N ASN A 124 -13.04 19.77 18.36
CA ASN A 124 -14.12 19.48 19.27
C ASN A 124 -14.77 20.79 19.71
N PHE A 125 -15.92 21.13 19.13
CA PHE A 125 -16.59 22.41 19.36
C PHE A 125 -17.07 22.61 20.82
N LYS A 126 -17.34 21.54 21.56
CA LYS A 126 -17.75 21.63 22.98
C LYS A 126 -16.55 21.76 23.93
N GLY A 127 -15.31 21.55 23.47
CA GLY A 127 -14.11 21.60 24.30
C GLY A 127 -14.06 20.57 25.44
N THR A 128 -14.87 19.52 25.38
CA THR A 128 -15.05 18.53 26.47
C THR A 128 -14.19 17.29 26.32
N ARG A 129 -13.47 17.14 25.21
CA ARG A 129 -12.56 16.02 24.90
C ARG A 129 -11.55 16.44 23.83
N PHE A 130 -10.53 15.60 23.62
CA PHE A 130 -9.53 15.83 22.60
C PHE A 130 -10.15 15.91 21.21
N THR A 131 -9.53 16.69 20.31
CA THR A 131 -9.81 16.68 18.87
C THR A 131 -9.52 15.32 18.29
N ASN A 132 -10.46 14.75 17.54
CA ASN A 132 -10.26 13.45 16.86
C ASN A 132 -9.34 13.63 15.64
N ALA A 133 -8.03 13.65 15.88
CA ALA A 133 -7.01 13.98 14.91
C ALA A 133 -6.50 12.80 14.08
N HIS A 134 -7.01 11.59 14.28
CA HIS A 134 -6.58 10.41 13.52
C HIS A 134 -7.70 9.42 13.25
N GLU A 135 -7.48 8.56 12.29
CA GLU A 135 -8.21 7.31 12.07
C GLU A 135 -7.21 6.16 12.01
N THR A 136 -7.65 4.98 12.41
CA THR A 136 -6.83 3.77 12.40
C THR A 136 -7.22 2.87 11.25
N LEU A 137 -6.21 2.34 10.55
CA LEU A 137 -6.39 1.32 9.53
C LEU A 137 -5.78 0.01 10.02
N ILE A 138 -6.46 -1.10 9.81
CA ILE A 138 -5.93 -2.44 10.03
C ILE A 138 -5.61 -3.04 8.67
N TRP A 139 -4.36 -3.44 8.47
CA TRP A 139 -3.92 -4.20 7.31
C TRP A 139 -3.71 -5.65 7.69
N ALA A 140 -4.39 -6.54 6.99
CA ALA A 140 -4.33 -7.97 7.28
C ALA A 140 -4.26 -8.80 5.99
N SER A 141 -3.49 -9.87 6.01
CA SER A 141 -3.53 -10.89 4.97
C SER A 141 -4.63 -11.93 5.25
N LYS A 142 -5.05 -12.64 4.21
CA LYS A 142 -6.08 -13.68 4.34
C LYS A 142 -5.73 -14.74 5.37
N SER A 143 -4.44 -15.07 5.49
CA SER A 143 -3.91 -16.03 6.46
C SER A 143 -2.42 -15.77 6.73
N LYS A 144 -1.87 -16.38 7.78
CA LYS A 144 -0.43 -16.38 8.08
C LYS A 144 0.45 -16.90 6.93
N LYS A 145 -0.09 -17.80 6.10
CA LYS A 145 0.62 -18.43 4.96
C LYS A 145 0.54 -17.60 3.67
N SER A 146 -0.25 -16.55 3.62
CA SER A 146 -0.43 -15.74 2.43
C SER A 146 0.87 -15.02 2.02
N LYS A 147 1.21 -15.11 0.74
CA LYS A 147 2.32 -14.36 0.12
C LYS A 147 1.78 -13.04 -0.44
N TYR A 148 1.39 -12.15 0.46
CA TYR A 148 0.79 -10.87 0.10
C TYR A 148 1.76 -9.94 -0.62
N THR A 149 1.23 -9.05 -1.45
CA THR A 149 2.01 -8.01 -2.14
C THR A 149 2.37 -6.89 -1.16
N PHE A 150 3.65 -6.47 -1.16
CA PHE A 150 4.11 -5.27 -0.48
C PHE A 150 5.22 -4.60 -1.31
N ASN A 151 4.90 -3.47 -1.92
CA ASN A 151 5.78 -2.76 -2.85
C ASN A 151 6.76 -1.84 -2.09
N TYR A 152 7.68 -2.46 -1.35
CA TYR A 152 8.62 -1.78 -0.45
C TYR A 152 9.45 -0.69 -1.14
N GLN A 153 9.99 -0.97 -2.33
CA GLN A 153 10.83 -0.01 -3.05
C GLN A 153 10.01 1.19 -3.57
N SER A 154 8.82 0.94 -4.10
CA SER A 154 7.91 2.01 -4.52
C SER A 154 7.53 2.94 -3.35
N LEU A 155 7.32 2.38 -2.16
CA LEU A 155 7.05 3.16 -0.96
C LEU A 155 8.26 3.96 -0.48
N LYS A 156 9.49 3.43 -0.63
CA LYS A 156 10.71 4.18 -0.37
C LYS A 156 10.85 5.37 -1.32
N CYS A 157 10.64 5.15 -2.62
CA CYS A 157 10.67 6.25 -3.59
C CYS A 157 9.62 7.33 -3.27
N LEU A 158 8.44 6.93 -2.80
CA LEU A 158 7.38 7.86 -2.37
C LEU A 158 7.71 8.61 -1.07
N ASN A 159 8.72 8.18 -0.31
CA ASN A 159 9.11 8.70 1.00
C ASN A 159 10.61 9.05 1.07
N ASP A 160 11.14 9.69 0.03
CA ASP A 160 12.51 10.20 -0.04
C ASP A 160 13.58 9.13 0.33
N ASP A 161 13.43 7.93 -0.24
CA ASP A 161 14.25 6.74 0.03
C ASP A 161 14.26 6.24 1.48
N LEU A 162 13.43 6.78 2.36
CA LEU A 162 13.22 6.29 3.70
C LEU A 162 12.12 5.23 3.75
N GLN A 163 12.25 4.26 4.65
CA GLN A 163 11.19 3.28 4.88
C GLN A 163 9.90 3.98 5.31
N MET A 164 8.78 3.67 4.64
CA MET A 164 7.47 4.18 5.01
C MET A 164 7.08 3.66 6.39
N ARG A 165 6.70 4.57 7.28
CA ARG A 165 6.25 4.27 8.64
C ARG A 165 4.74 4.00 8.68
N SER A 166 4.25 3.51 9.80
CA SER A 166 2.81 3.25 10.02
C SER A 166 2.03 4.45 10.57
N ASP A 167 2.65 5.65 10.64
CA ASP A 167 2.01 6.90 11.05
C ASP A 167 2.00 7.89 9.87
N TRP A 168 0.89 7.95 9.17
CA TRP A 168 0.76 8.74 7.94
C TRP A 168 0.13 10.09 8.21
N THR A 169 0.82 11.17 7.90
CA THR A 169 0.27 12.52 7.98
C THR A 169 -0.28 12.92 6.62
N LEU A 170 -1.61 12.99 6.50
CA LEU A 170 -2.31 13.32 5.25
C LEU A 170 -3.52 14.23 5.56
N PRO A 171 -3.89 15.15 4.66
CA PRO A 171 -5.07 15.98 4.84
C PRO A 171 -6.36 15.17 4.74
N ILE A 172 -7.43 15.66 5.36
CA ILE A 172 -8.78 15.19 5.08
C ILE A 172 -9.19 15.62 3.67
N CYS A 173 -10.13 14.88 3.08
CA CYS A 173 -10.69 15.25 1.77
C CYS A 173 -11.31 16.67 1.82
N ASN A 174 -10.81 17.58 1.00
CA ASN A 174 -11.25 18.97 0.93
C ASN A 174 -11.13 19.55 -0.50
N GLY A 175 -11.35 20.86 -0.65
CA GLY A 175 -11.15 21.60 -1.90
C GLY A 175 -11.89 20.99 -3.10
N LYS A 176 -11.18 20.89 -4.22
CA LYS A 176 -11.70 20.37 -5.52
C LYS A 176 -11.97 18.86 -5.48
N GLU A 177 -11.29 18.12 -4.62
CA GLU A 177 -11.48 16.67 -4.46
C GLU A 177 -12.83 16.33 -3.80
N ARG A 178 -13.30 17.21 -2.89
CA ARG A 178 -14.55 17.02 -2.17
C ARG A 178 -15.75 17.19 -3.09
N LEU A 179 -16.50 16.11 -3.32
CA LEU A 179 -17.71 16.17 -4.13
C LEU A 179 -18.79 17.00 -3.47
N LYS A 180 -19.30 17.97 -4.24
CA LYS A 180 -20.38 18.88 -3.82
C LYS A 180 -21.49 18.90 -4.87
N LYS A 181 -22.73 19.09 -4.40
CA LYS A 181 -23.91 19.39 -5.23
C LYS A 181 -24.61 20.61 -4.63
N ASN A 182 -24.79 21.65 -5.42
CA ASN A 182 -25.38 22.91 -4.97
C ASN A 182 -24.66 23.48 -3.71
N GLY A 183 -23.32 23.48 -3.69
CA GLY A 183 -22.50 23.95 -2.57
C GLY A 183 -22.44 23.01 -1.35
N LYS A 184 -23.30 22.01 -1.25
CA LYS A 184 -23.35 21.05 -0.14
C LYS A 184 -22.52 19.79 -0.44
N LYS A 185 -21.87 19.23 0.60
CA LYS A 185 -21.13 17.96 0.50
C LYS A 185 -22.09 16.83 0.10
N ILE A 186 -21.72 16.01 -0.88
CA ILE A 186 -22.51 14.83 -1.27
C ILE A 186 -22.38 13.74 -0.19
N HIS A 187 -21.15 13.47 0.28
CA HIS A 187 -20.87 12.47 1.31
C HIS A 187 -20.15 13.13 2.49
N SER A 188 -20.58 12.85 3.72
CA SER A 188 -20.04 13.46 4.94
C SER A 188 -18.59 13.06 5.21
N THR A 189 -18.22 11.82 4.97
CA THR A 189 -16.94 11.19 5.34
C THR A 189 -16.11 10.71 4.14
N GLN A 190 -16.24 11.36 2.97
CA GLN A 190 -15.41 11.02 1.80
C GLN A 190 -13.92 10.96 2.16
N LYS A 191 -13.26 9.84 1.87
CA LYS A 191 -11.82 9.66 2.12
C LYS A 191 -10.97 10.36 1.05
N PRO A 192 -9.77 10.87 1.42
CA PRO A 192 -8.86 11.51 0.47
C PRO A 192 -8.22 10.50 -0.49
N GLU A 193 -8.02 10.89 -1.74
CA GLU A 193 -7.35 10.07 -2.75
C GLU A 193 -5.92 9.72 -2.34
N ALA A 194 -5.20 10.62 -1.67
CA ALA A 194 -3.84 10.39 -1.20
C ALA A 194 -3.72 9.18 -0.26
N LEU A 195 -4.74 8.94 0.59
CA LEU A 195 -4.79 7.78 1.47
C LEU A 195 -4.91 6.48 0.65
N LEU A 196 -5.86 6.46 -0.28
CA LEU A 196 -6.10 5.30 -1.15
C LEU A 196 -4.95 5.06 -2.12
N HIS A 197 -4.29 6.12 -2.61
CA HIS A 197 -3.10 6.02 -3.44
C HIS A 197 -2.00 5.22 -2.72
N ARG A 198 -1.70 5.59 -1.47
CA ARG A 198 -0.68 4.92 -0.66
C ARG A 198 -1.03 3.47 -0.39
N ILE A 199 -2.28 3.17 -0.01
CA ILE A 199 -2.77 1.81 0.25
C ILE A 199 -2.66 0.94 -1.00
N ILE A 200 -3.23 1.39 -2.11
CA ILE A 200 -3.30 0.63 -3.36
C ILE A 200 -1.90 0.42 -3.95
N LEU A 201 -1.07 1.46 -3.99
CA LEU A 201 0.31 1.34 -4.46
C LEU A 201 1.13 0.37 -3.59
N ALA A 202 0.94 0.41 -2.27
CA ALA A 202 1.66 -0.44 -1.32
C ALA A 202 1.35 -1.93 -1.50
N THR A 203 0.09 -2.27 -1.76
CA THR A 203 -0.41 -3.64 -1.55
C THR A 203 -1.05 -4.29 -2.77
N THR A 204 -0.87 -3.69 -3.96
CA THR A 204 -1.33 -4.26 -5.24
C THR A 204 -0.33 -4.02 -6.35
N ASN A 205 -0.42 -4.83 -7.42
CA ASN A 205 0.28 -4.65 -8.67
C ASN A 205 -0.67 -4.11 -9.75
N LYS A 206 -0.11 -3.58 -10.85
CA LYS A 206 -0.86 -3.19 -12.05
C LYS A 206 -1.71 -4.37 -12.54
N GLY A 207 -2.97 -4.11 -12.85
CA GLY A 207 -3.93 -5.13 -13.29
C GLY A 207 -4.65 -5.88 -12.17
N ASP A 208 -4.20 -5.79 -10.91
CA ASP A 208 -4.88 -6.42 -9.77
C ASP A 208 -6.32 -5.91 -9.61
N LEU A 209 -7.19 -6.76 -9.08
CA LEU A 209 -8.61 -6.47 -8.88
C LEU A 209 -8.89 -6.16 -7.40
N ILE A 210 -9.42 -4.96 -7.17
CA ILE A 210 -9.70 -4.40 -5.85
C ILE A 210 -11.21 -4.42 -5.60
N CYS A 211 -11.66 -4.87 -4.43
CA CYS A 211 -13.03 -4.77 -3.98
C CYS A 211 -13.19 -3.72 -2.89
N ASP A 212 -14.20 -2.86 -3.03
CA ASP A 212 -14.64 -1.95 -1.97
C ASP A 212 -16.14 -2.20 -1.70
N PRO A 213 -16.47 -2.91 -0.60
CA PRO A 213 -17.86 -3.24 -0.28
C PRO A 213 -18.68 -2.03 0.21
N PHE A 214 -18.05 -0.88 0.48
CA PHE A 214 -18.68 0.35 0.98
C PHE A 214 -18.14 1.57 0.22
N ILE A 215 -18.24 1.54 -1.11
CA ILE A 215 -17.49 2.42 -1.99
C ILE A 215 -17.84 3.92 -1.87
N GLY A 216 -19.00 4.26 -1.29
CA GLY A 216 -19.43 5.63 -1.10
C GLY A 216 -19.43 6.43 -2.41
N THR A 217 -18.61 7.46 -2.48
CA THR A 217 -18.45 8.31 -3.67
C THR A 217 -17.30 7.86 -4.60
N GLY A 218 -16.81 6.62 -4.46
CA GLY A 218 -15.94 5.98 -5.44
C GLY A 218 -14.45 6.33 -5.32
N THR A 219 -13.95 6.76 -4.17
CA THR A 219 -12.53 7.17 -4.05
C THR A 219 -11.57 6.02 -4.35
N SER A 220 -11.83 4.81 -3.83
CA SER A 220 -11.03 3.62 -4.06
C SER A 220 -10.98 3.23 -5.55
N ALA A 221 -12.13 3.26 -6.24
CA ALA A 221 -12.22 2.96 -7.66
C ALA A 221 -11.52 4.02 -8.55
N VAL A 222 -11.65 5.31 -8.20
CA VAL A 222 -10.96 6.40 -8.89
C VAL A 222 -9.44 6.20 -8.80
N VAL A 223 -8.92 5.92 -7.63
CA VAL A 223 -7.48 5.71 -7.42
C VAL A 223 -7.02 4.42 -8.08
N ALA A 224 -7.77 3.33 -7.96
CA ALA A 224 -7.47 2.07 -8.67
C ALA A 224 -7.35 2.31 -10.18
N LYS A 225 -8.32 3.00 -10.78
CA LYS A 225 -8.31 3.36 -12.20
C LYS A 225 -7.10 4.21 -12.59
N LYS A 226 -6.75 5.24 -11.79
CA LYS A 226 -5.57 6.09 -12.02
C LYS A 226 -4.27 5.30 -11.99
N LEU A 227 -4.18 4.30 -11.13
CA LEU A 227 -2.99 3.47 -10.96
C LEU A 227 -2.96 2.22 -11.85
N GLY A 228 -3.87 2.06 -12.81
CA GLY A 228 -3.92 0.90 -13.70
C GLY A 228 -4.36 -0.40 -13.02
N ARG A 229 -5.10 -0.30 -11.92
CA ARG A 229 -5.74 -1.44 -11.24
C ARG A 229 -7.20 -1.53 -11.63
N ASN A 230 -7.75 -2.74 -11.56
CA ASN A 230 -9.17 -2.97 -11.74
C ASN A 230 -9.90 -2.80 -10.40
N PHE A 231 -11.17 -2.45 -10.45
CA PHE A 231 -11.98 -2.23 -9.27
C PHE A 231 -13.35 -2.90 -9.36
N PHE A 232 -13.90 -3.19 -8.21
CA PHE A 232 -15.30 -3.55 -8.03
C PHE A 232 -15.81 -2.87 -6.75
N GLY A 233 -16.96 -2.22 -6.82
CA GLY A 233 -17.51 -1.50 -5.70
C GLY A 233 -18.99 -1.78 -5.47
N ILE A 234 -19.42 -1.67 -4.22
CA ILE A 234 -20.82 -1.82 -3.82
C ILE A 234 -21.26 -0.57 -3.08
N GLU A 235 -22.41 -0.01 -3.45
CA GLU A 235 -23.00 1.15 -2.80
C GLU A 235 -24.51 0.99 -2.69
N LYS A 236 -25.02 1.12 -1.47
CA LYS A 236 -26.45 1.00 -1.18
C LYS A 236 -27.21 2.27 -1.53
N ASP A 237 -26.65 3.44 -1.21
CA ASP A 237 -27.32 4.72 -1.45
C ASP A 237 -27.25 5.10 -2.93
N LYS A 238 -28.42 5.26 -3.56
CA LYS A 238 -28.53 5.61 -4.99
C LYS A 238 -27.87 6.94 -5.34
N LYS A 239 -27.84 7.92 -4.42
CA LYS A 239 -27.21 9.23 -4.66
C LYS A 239 -25.69 9.11 -4.67
N TYR A 240 -25.12 8.36 -3.71
CA TYR A 240 -23.69 8.08 -3.66
C TYR A 240 -23.25 7.22 -4.86
N PHE A 241 -24.00 6.19 -5.18
CA PHE A 241 -23.79 5.36 -6.37
C PHE A 241 -23.74 6.19 -7.66
N SER A 242 -24.72 7.08 -7.88
CA SER A 242 -24.75 7.95 -9.06
C SER A 242 -23.54 8.91 -9.09
N ALA A 243 -23.19 9.48 -7.94
CA ALA A 243 -22.02 10.36 -7.83
C ALA A 243 -20.70 9.60 -8.09
N ALA A 244 -20.56 8.38 -7.58
CA ALA A 244 -19.42 7.51 -7.80
C ALA A 244 -19.26 7.17 -9.30
N ASN A 245 -20.33 6.74 -9.97
CA ASN A 245 -20.32 6.45 -11.39
C ASN A 245 -19.86 7.66 -12.22
N LYS A 246 -20.44 8.83 -11.97
CA LYS A 246 -20.04 10.06 -12.67
C LYS A 246 -18.57 10.37 -12.47
N ARG A 247 -18.06 10.28 -11.22
CA ARG A 247 -16.66 10.54 -10.88
C ARG A 247 -15.72 9.54 -11.56
N ILE A 248 -16.02 8.24 -11.48
CA ILE A 248 -15.22 7.17 -12.08
C ILE A 248 -15.15 7.33 -13.60
N ASN A 249 -16.29 7.63 -14.25
CA ASN A 249 -16.34 7.80 -15.71
C ASN A 249 -15.56 9.03 -16.17
N SER A 250 -15.58 10.13 -15.42
CA SER A 250 -14.82 11.34 -15.71
C SER A 250 -13.33 11.25 -15.35
N THR A 251 -12.90 10.19 -14.67
CA THR A 251 -11.50 10.03 -14.25
C THR A 251 -10.63 9.68 -15.45
N LYS A 252 -9.64 10.52 -15.74
CA LYS A 252 -8.61 10.24 -16.73
C LYS A 252 -7.69 9.13 -16.25
N ILE A 253 -7.37 8.21 -17.14
CA ILE A 253 -6.37 7.14 -16.89
C ILE A 253 -4.99 7.76 -17.08
N ILE A 254 -4.04 7.39 -16.22
CA ILE A 254 -2.63 7.70 -16.42
C ILE A 254 -2.14 6.80 -17.56
N GLU A 255 -1.33 7.34 -18.47
CA GLU A 255 -0.75 6.59 -19.56
C GLU A 255 0.09 5.43 -19.06
N ASP A 256 0.07 4.32 -19.79
CA ASP A 256 0.63 3.04 -19.36
C ASP A 256 2.12 3.08 -19.04
N ASN A 257 2.89 3.90 -19.77
CA ASN A 257 4.32 4.14 -19.58
C ASN A 257 4.68 4.83 -18.24
N TYR A 258 3.72 5.49 -17.56
CA TYR A 258 3.91 6.09 -16.24
C TYR A 258 3.43 5.20 -15.08
N LEU A 259 2.88 4.01 -15.38
CA LEU A 259 2.36 3.10 -14.36
C LEU A 259 3.40 2.10 -13.84
N ASP A 260 4.56 2.06 -14.46
CA ASP A 260 5.64 1.18 -14.02
C ASP A 260 6.22 1.64 -12.68
N THR A 261 6.45 0.69 -11.80
CA THR A 261 6.98 0.94 -10.46
C THR A 261 8.35 0.29 -10.30
N VAL A 262 9.15 0.83 -9.38
CA VAL A 262 10.45 0.24 -9.05
C VAL A 262 10.25 -1.18 -8.49
N GLU A 263 10.88 -2.16 -9.13
CA GLU A 263 10.80 -3.55 -8.70
C GLU A 263 11.42 -3.79 -7.32
N ASN A 264 10.82 -4.67 -6.55
CA ASN A 264 11.39 -5.13 -5.29
C ASN A 264 12.62 -5.99 -5.54
N ASN A 265 13.80 -5.49 -5.20
CA ASN A 265 15.06 -6.24 -5.33
C ASN A 265 15.08 -7.58 -4.58
N LYS A 266 14.14 -7.82 -3.65
CA LYS A 266 14.00 -9.09 -2.92
C LYS A 266 13.49 -10.25 -3.80
N SER A 267 12.90 -9.97 -4.95
CA SER A 267 12.42 -10.98 -5.90
C SER A 267 13.52 -11.44 -6.86
N LYS A 268 14.63 -10.70 -6.97
CA LYS A 268 15.75 -11.08 -7.84
C LYS A 268 16.64 -12.11 -7.15
N PRO A 269 17.07 -13.17 -7.85
CA PRO A 269 18.00 -14.14 -7.29
C PRO A 269 19.26 -13.43 -6.76
N ARG A 270 19.66 -13.73 -5.52
CA ARG A 270 20.90 -13.23 -4.97
C ARG A 270 22.04 -14.05 -5.58
N ILE A 271 22.77 -13.43 -6.49
CA ILE A 271 24.02 -14.02 -7.03
C ILE A 271 25.16 -13.43 -6.20
N PRO A 272 25.87 -14.24 -5.38
CA PRO A 272 27.06 -13.80 -4.65
C PRO A 272 28.21 -13.49 -5.62
N PHE A 273 29.15 -12.64 -5.19
CA PHE A 273 30.30 -12.27 -6.03
C PHE A 273 31.15 -13.50 -6.42
N GLY A 274 31.29 -14.44 -5.49
CA GLY A 274 31.99 -15.72 -5.76
C GLY A 274 31.44 -16.45 -6.99
N SER A 275 30.15 -16.37 -7.29
CA SER A 275 29.60 -17.01 -8.49
C SER A 275 30.16 -16.45 -9.81
N LEU A 276 30.53 -15.16 -9.83
CA LEU A 276 31.23 -14.58 -11.01
C LEU A 276 32.61 -15.21 -11.20
N VAL A 277 33.25 -15.58 -10.09
CA VAL A 277 34.56 -16.23 -10.08
C VAL A 277 34.43 -17.72 -10.45
N GLU A 278 33.52 -18.44 -9.82
CA GLU A 278 33.23 -19.86 -10.07
C GLU A 278 32.83 -20.13 -11.52
N MET A 279 32.04 -19.23 -12.11
CA MET A 279 31.64 -19.32 -13.53
C MET A 279 32.71 -18.81 -14.52
N GLY A 280 33.85 -18.39 -14.05
CA GLY A 280 34.97 -17.92 -14.88
C GLY A 280 34.73 -16.58 -15.59
N ILE A 281 33.68 -15.83 -15.19
CA ILE A 281 33.40 -14.50 -15.76
C ILE A 281 34.48 -13.51 -15.35
N ILE A 282 34.96 -13.62 -14.13
CA ILE A 282 36.10 -12.90 -13.59
C ILE A 282 37.08 -13.94 -13.05
N LYS A 283 38.35 -13.84 -13.44
CA LYS A 283 39.37 -14.82 -13.01
C LYS A 283 40.01 -14.43 -11.67
N PRO A 284 40.33 -15.37 -10.78
CA PRO A 284 41.25 -15.11 -9.67
C PRO A 284 42.52 -14.45 -10.13
N GLY A 285 43.07 -13.52 -9.36
CA GLY A 285 44.22 -12.71 -9.75
C GLY A 285 43.88 -11.43 -10.54
N SER A 286 42.66 -11.31 -11.08
CA SER A 286 42.23 -10.06 -11.73
C SER A 286 42.12 -8.93 -10.70
N ILE A 287 42.25 -7.70 -11.22
CA ILE A 287 42.20 -6.49 -10.40
C ILE A 287 40.88 -5.81 -10.59
N LEU A 288 40.17 -5.54 -9.48
CA LEU A 288 39.07 -4.61 -9.42
C LEU A 288 39.58 -3.22 -9.06
N PHE A 289 38.89 -2.19 -9.53
CA PHE A 289 39.22 -0.79 -9.25
C PHE A 289 37.93 0.02 -9.01
N ASP A 290 38.06 1.14 -8.29
CA ASP A 290 36.97 2.09 -8.15
C ASP A 290 36.77 2.88 -9.46
N GLN A 291 35.63 3.55 -9.62
CA GLN A 291 35.26 4.27 -10.83
C GLN A 291 36.33 5.28 -11.28
N LYS A 292 37.05 5.89 -10.34
CA LYS A 292 38.13 6.87 -10.60
C LYS A 292 39.53 6.21 -10.75
N LYS A 293 39.62 4.89 -10.65
CA LYS A 293 40.85 4.09 -10.66
C LYS A 293 41.89 4.51 -9.62
N LYS A 294 41.45 5.11 -8.52
CA LYS A 294 42.28 5.56 -7.40
C LYS A 294 42.66 4.40 -6.48
N PHE A 295 41.75 3.46 -6.30
CA PHE A 295 41.93 2.29 -5.44
C PHE A 295 41.76 1.01 -6.26
N ASN A 296 42.54 -0.01 -5.91
CA ASN A 296 42.44 -1.32 -6.55
C ASN A 296 42.46 -2.44 -5.52
N ALA A 297 41.89 -3.60 -5.86
CA ALA A 297 41.93 -4.80 -5.04
C ALA A 297 42.11 -6.04 -5.94
N LYS A 298 42.92 -6.99 -5.51
CA LYS A 298 43.15 -8.27 -6.20
C LYS A 298 42.09 -9.28 -5.77
N ILE A 299 41.53 -10.01 -6.72
CA ILE A 299 40.57 -11.08 -6.47
C ILE A 299 41.32 -12.36 -6.10
N MET A 300 40.92 -12.95 -4.98
CA MET A 300 41.45 -14.23 -4.51
C MET A 300 40.60 -15.40 -5.04
N VAL A 301 41.13 -16.63 -4.91
CA VAL A 301 40.47 -17.84 -5.45
C VAL A 301 39.13 -18.14 -4.84
N ASP A 302 38.89 -17.73 -3.59
CA ASP A 302 37.63 -17.86 -2.85
C ASP A 302 36.64 -16.70 -3.09
N GLY A 303 36.97 -15.79 -4.03
CA GLY A 303 36.14 -14.60 -4.30
C GLY A 303 36.36 -13.47 -3.31
N SER A 304 37.22 -13.58 -2.32
CA SER A 304 37.58 -12.45 -1.47
C SER A 304 38.46 -11.45 -2.24
N LEU A 305 38.49 -10.20 -1.76
CA LEU A 305 39.35 -9.14 -2.28
C LEU A 305 40.47 -8.85 -1.30
N LYS A 306 41.67 -8.55 -1.85
CA LYS A 306 42.83 -8.09 -1.11
C LYS A 306 43.29 -6.72 -1.60
N HIS A 307 43.26 -5.73 -0.68
CA HIS A 307 43.76 -4.37 -0.91
C HIS A 307 44.73 -3.99 0.22
N LYS A 308 46.05 -3.86 -0.07
CA LYS A 308 47.08 -3.65 0.95
C LYS A 308 46.93 -4.65 2.12
N SER A 309 46.70 -4.15 3.35
CA SER A 309 46.49 -4.96 4.55
C SER A 309 45.02 -5.37 4.79
N SER A 310 44.10 -5.02 3.86
CA SER A 310 42.68 -5.28 4.00
C SER A 310 42.27 -6.47 3.14
N GLU A 311 41.56 -7.42 3.74
CA GLU A 311 41.06 -8.61 3.06
C GLU A 311 39.61 -8.91 3.49
N GLY A 312 38.81 -9.46 2.57
CA GLY A 312 37.44 -9.87 2.82
C GLY A 312 36.51 -9.71 1.62
N SER A 313 35.19 -9.70 1.87
CA SER A 313 34.20 -9.56 0.80
C SER A 313 34.32 -8.22 0.05
N ILE A 314 33.72 -8.16 -1.13
CA ILE A 314 33.63 -6.92 -1.95
C ILE A 314 33.10 -5.74 -1.15
N HIS A 315 32.16 -5.99 -0.22
CA HIS A 315 31.54 -4.98 0.66
C HIS A 315 32.49 -4.51 1.75
N LYS A 316 33.13 -5.48 2.44
CA LYS A 316 34.05 -5.21 3.54
C LYS A 316 35.29 -4.39 3.11
N VAL A 317 35.88 -4.75 1.98
CA VAL A 317 37.04 -4.04 1.46
C VAL A 317 36.67 -2.64 0.94
N ALA A 318 35.51 -2.49 0.27
CA ALA A 318 34.99 -1.17 -0.12
C ALA A 318 34.72 -0.28 1.09
N ALA A 319 34.03 -0.80 2.13
CA ALA A 319 33.74 -0.06 3.36
C ALA A 319 35.03 0.43 4.06
N LYS A 320 36.09 -0.42 4.12
CA LYS A 320 37.35 -0.05 4.74
C LYS A 320 38.11 1.03 3.95
N ILE A 321 38.05 0.99 2.63
CA ILE A 321 38.62 2.04 1.76
C ILE A 321 37.89 3.36 1.93
N MET A 322 36.55 3.31 2.07
CA MET A 322 35.70 4.50 2.22
C MET A 322 35.65 5.03 3.64
N GLY A 323 36.23 4.32 4.62
CA GLY A 323 36.17 4.74 6.04
C GLY A 323 34.79 4.67 6.66
N THR A 324 33.93 3.73 6.21
CA THR A 324 32.54 3.56 6.68
C THR A 324 32.34 2.17 7.28
N GLU A 325 31.31 2.01 8.13
CA GLU A 325 30.98 0.70 8.72
C GLU A 325 30.47 -0.30 7.67
N SER A 326 29.80 0.19 6.63
CA SER A 326 29.30 -0.63 5.53
C SER A 326 29.34 0.14 4.21
N TYR A 327 29.56 -0.55 3.09
CA TYR A 327 29.51 0.03 1.76
C TYR A 327 29.06 -1.01 0.73
N ASN A 328 28.33 -0.55 -0.30
CA ASN A 328 27.88 -1.48 -1.34
C ASN A 328 29.00 -1.77 -2.36
N GLY A 329 29.67 -2.90 -2.20
CA GLY A 329 30.77 -3.31 -3.08
C GLY A 329 30.34 -3.55 -4.53
N TRP A 330 29.08 -3.91 -4.79
CA TRP A 330 28.60 -4.11 -6.16
C TRP A 330 28.63 -2.82 -7.00
N THR A 331 28.29 -1.71 -6.41
CA THR A 331 28.28 -0.40 -7.07
C THR A 331 29.66 0.28 -7.04
N TYR A 332 30.53 -0.16 -6.13
CA TYR A 332 31.86 0.44 -5.94
C TYR A 332 32.92 -0.10 -6.93
N TRP A 333 32.90 -1.43 -7.20
CA TRP A 333 33.95 -2.08 -7.95
C TRP A 333 33.68 -2.21 -9.44
N TYR A 334 34.71 -2.00 -10.23
CA TYR A 334 34.76 -2.16 -11.68
C TYR A 334 35.89 -3.14 -12.05
N CYS A 335 35.76 -3.80 -13.18
CA CYS A 335 36.83 -4.63 -13.78
C CYS A 335 37.01 -4.27 -15.26
N ASN A 336 38.17 -4.66 -15.83
CA ASN A 336 38.42 -4.52 -17.25
C ASN A 336 38.00 -5.81 -17.96
N ILE A 337 37.08 -5.72 -18.92
CA ILE A 337 36.69 -6.83 -19.79
C ILE A 337 36.86 -6.40 -21.24
N LYS A 338 37.76 -7.06 -21.93
CA LYS A 338 38.07 -6.77 -23.35
C LYS A 338 38.37 -5.28 -23.61
N GLY A 339 39.13 -4.64 -22.72
CA GLY A 339 39.51 -3.23 -22.83
C GLY A 339 38.53 -2.23 -22.26
N ASN A 340 37.30 -2.66 -21.91
CA ASN A 340 36.27 -1.79 -21.37
C ASN A 340 36.15 -1.90 -19.85
N SER A 341 35.97 -0.75 -19.17
CA SER A 341 35.67 -0.68 -17.75
C SER A 341 34.20 -1.03 -17.53
N VAL A 342 33.92 -2.13 -16.82
CA VAL A 342 32.55 -2.64 -16.55
C VAL A 342 32.36 -2.77 -15.05
N SER A 343 31.24 -2.25 -14.53
CA SER A 343 30.86 -2.47 -13.14
C SER A 343 30.59 -3.96 -12.88
N ILE A 344 31.06 -4.48 -11.75
CA ILE A 344 30.76 -5.87 -11.36
C ILE A 344 29.25 -6.10 -11.16
N ASP A 345 28.48 -5.08 -10.83
CA ASP A 345 27.02 -5.16 -10.80
C ASP A 345 26.40 -5.42 -12.17
N ASN A 346 26.91 -4.78 -13.23
CA ASN A 346 26.47 -5.04 -14.60
C ASN A 346 26.72 -6.50 -15.02
N LEU A 347 27.81 -7.10 -14.56
CA LEU A 347 28.07 -8.53 -14.81
C LEU A 347 27.09 -9.42 -14.07
N ARG A 348 26.75 -9.07 -12.82
CA ARG A 348 25.73 -9.76 -12.04
C ARG A 348 24.36 -9.67 -12.71
N GLN A 349 23.96 -8.49 -13.18
CA GLN A 349 22.66 -8.29 -13.86
C GLN A 349 22.55 -9.11 -15.14
N ARG A 350 23.63 -9.22 -15.92
CA ARG A 350 23.66 -10.07 -17.12
C ARG A 350 23.48 -11.55 -16.80
N LEU A 351 23.96 -12.01 -15.64
CA LEU A 351 23.72 -13.39 -15.18
C LEU A 351 22.27 -13.61 -14.76
N ILE A 352 21.70 -12.65 -14.05
CA ILE A 352 20.31 -12.71 -13.63
C ILE A 352 19.40 -12.80 -14.86
N SER A 353 19.63 -11.95 -15.88
CA SER A 353 18.81 -11.92 -17.09
C SER A 353 18.97 -13.14 -18.02
N LYS A 354 20.03 -13.94 -17.84
CA LYS A 354 20.22 -15.20 -18.59
C LYS A 354 19.56 -16.41 -17.91
N ASN A 355 19.25 -16.29 -16.61
CA ASN A 355 18.67 -17.37 -15.80
C ASN A 355 17.16 -17.14 -15.50
N THR A 356 16.58 -16.05 -15.99
CA THR A 356 15.14 -15.75 -16.05
C THR A 356 14.62 -15.98 -17.45
#